data_7de94c54285b05ebe39234bc4d7b9301
#
_entry.id   7de94c54285b05ebe39234bc4d7b9301
#
_cell.length_a   1.000
_cell.length_b   1.000
_cell.length_c   1.000
_cell.angle_alpha   90.00
_cell.angle_beta   90.00
_cell.angle_gamma   90.00
#
_symmetry.space_group_name_H-M   'P 1'
#
loop_
_entity.id
_entity.type
_entity.pdbx_description
1 polymer ?
#
loop_
_entity_poly.entity_id
_entity_poly.type
_entity_poly.pdbx_seq_one_letter_code
_entity_poly.pdbx_strand_id
1 'polypeptide(L)'
;MSLKARIETAAVLLFIAAAAVHVEAQSGRLRGKPKTPQHHDDKEPIRLRVEEVLLPVSVRSDLGKLPPNLQRADFILTEDGKRQVINSVMHTAANILFVLDAGGDSTLKNLNINRDLALKIVDSLGEQDQAAIISYADRTNLLSQWTGDKNALRHALEWKFKPGIKSDFYRSLIYAAQEVLPKIDGRRSVVIISDGVDSFDEEDFEKVLNAFHRARATVYVISQNQMLLRDLKSRVFNPMSWYDMMDPQQRKRIEKMRAYYRQLEAAEFTLKGLAEETGGWMWNPAGREEFMALSPHVVTEVGAEYIFAYSTERAPDDTRFHAINVYATRPGLLVRSRRGIYAGAASKREALIGEAVRGDIARRSTRTSAARRSIL
;
A
#
# COMPACT_ATOMS: atom_id res chain seq x y z
N MET A 1 35.38 -29.52 50.51
CA MET A 1 35.83 -28.31 49.82
C MET A 1 36.92 -28.72 48.86
N SER A 2 36.57 -28.66 47.58
CA SER A 2 37.20 -29.38 46.45
C SER A 2 38.41 -28.64 45.86
N LEU A 3 39.37 -29.43 45.47
CA LEU A 3 40.72 -29.21 44.93
C LEU A 3 40.77 -28.45 43.56
N LYS A 4 39.76 -27.70 43.18
CA LYS A 4 39.68 -26.99 41.88
C LYS A 4 40.01 -25.49 41.93
N ALA A 5 40.31 -24.93 43.09
CA ALA A 5 40.52 -23.48 43.26
C ALA A 5 42.01 -23.05 43.38
N ARG A 6 42.99 -23.90 42.99
CA ARG A 6 44.40 -23.60 43.16
C ARG A 6 45.28 -23.65 41.88
N ILE A 7 44.67 -23.72 40.69
CA ILE A 7 45.41 -23.84 39.42
C ILE A 7 45.33 -22.58 38.53
N GLU A 8 44.47 -21.63 38.82
CA GLU A 8 44.26 -20.44 37.94
C GLU A 8 45.07 -19.18 38.31
N THR A 9 45.91 -19.22 39.36
CA THR A 9 46.66 -18.03 39.79
C THR A 9 48.18 -18.07 39.49
N ALA A 10 48.65 -19.05 38.70
CA ALA A 10 50.10 -19.22 38.41
C ALA A 10 50.51 -18.92 36.95
N ALA A 11 49.58 -18.47 36.08
CA ALA A 11 49.84 -18.27 34.63
C ALA A 11 49.97 -16.80 34.19
N VAL A 12 49.91 -15.81 35.08
CA VAL A 12 49.91 -14.37 34.71
C VAL A 12 51.21 -13.64 35.04
N LEU A 13 52.20 -14.29 35.60
CA LEU A 13 53.48 -13.64 36.08
C LEU A 13 54.74 -14.02 35.29
N LEU A 14 54.67 -14.49 34.06
CA LEU A 14 55.90 -14.89 33.31
C LEU A 14 56.00 -14.29 31.90
N PHE A 15 55.49 -13.06 31.64
CA PHE A 15 55.67 -12.40 30.33
C PHE A 15 56.06 -10.91 30.41
N ILE A 16 56.82 -10.52 31.45
CA ILE A 16 57.45 -9.20 31.52
C ILE A 16 58.95 -9.41 31.87
N ALA A 17 59.75 -9.81 30.94
CA ALA A 17 61.23 -9.62 30.98
C ALA A 17 61.85 -10.16 29.69
N ALA A 18 61.95 -9.35 28.63
CA ALA A 18 62.98 -9.44 27.60
C ALA A 18 62.69 -8.46 26.46
N ALA A 19 63.06 -7.22 26.58
CA ALA A 19 63.42 -6.35 25.43
C ALA A 19 64.03 -5.06 25.97
N ALA A 20 65.31 -5.16 26.36
CA ALA A 20 66.15 -3.97 26.47
C ALA A 20 67.36 -4.15 25.61
N VAL A 21 67.80 -3.12 24.96
CA VAL A 21 69.04 -2.78 24.35
C VAL A 21 69.27 -3.21 22.90
N HIS A 22 69.19 -2.22 21.99
CA HIS A 22 70.37 -1.80 21.21
C HIS A 22 70.10 -0.37 20.65
N VAL A 23 70.82 0.61 21.17
CA VAL A 23 70.93 1.95 20.58
C VAL A 23 72.23 2.00 19.85
N GLU A 24 72.29 2.10 18.56
CA GLU A 24 73.43 2.58 17.80
C GLU A 24 73.15 3.99 17.24
N ALA A 25 73.99 4.90 17.67
CA ALA A 25 73.97 6.29 17.17
C ALA A 25 74.78 6.35 15.88
N GLN A 26 74.17 6.81 14.79
CA GLN A 26 74.94 7.34 13.65
C GLN A 26 74.53 8.80 13.39
N SER A 27 75.51 9.67 13.59
CA SER A 27 75.49 11.05 13.27
C SER A 27 75.62 11.29 11.74
N GLY A 28 74.69 11.80 11.09
CA GLY A 28 74.73 12.27 9.68
C GLY A 28 73.92 13.49 9.48
N ARG A 29 74.51 14.67 9.45
CA ARG A 29 73.91 15.95 9.08
C ARG A 29 73.52 15.94 7.62
N LEU A 30 72.17 16.09 7.34
CA LEU A 30 71.71 16.70 6.11
C LEU A 30 70.54 17.65 6.44
N ARG A 31 70.80 18.92 6.14
CA ARG A 31 69.77 19.98 6.20
C ARG A 31 68.66 19.69 5.20
N GLY A 32 67.53 19.20 5.65
CA GLY A 32 66.27 19.13 4.89
C GLY A 32 65.46 20.40 5.14
N LYS A 33 64.97 21.01 4.09
CA LYS A 33 64.02 22.15 4.12
C LYS A 33 62.78 21.80 4.93
N PRO A 34 62.14 22.74 5.65
CA PRO A 34 60.92 22.46 6.40
C PRO A 34 59.79 22.08 5.42
N LYS A 35 59.28 20.85 5.56
CA LYS A 35 58.06 20.44 4.90
C LYS A 35 56.91 21.21 5.56
N THR A 36 56.21 22.03 4.81
CA THR A 36 54.91 22.58 5.14
C THR A 36 53.96 21.41 5.55
N PRO A 37 53.22 21.51 6.65
CA PRO A 37 52.23 20.48 6.98
C PRO A 37 51.17 20.50 5.88
N GLN A 38 51.11 19.46 5.07
CA GLN A 38 49.96 19.18 4.24
C GLN A 38 48.77 18.86 5.18
N HIS A 39 47.88 19.80 5.33
CA HIS A 39 46.56 19.57 5.86
C HIS A 39 45.86 18.63 4.88
N HIS A 40 45.87 17.31 5.16
CA HIS A 40 44.91 16.41 4.55
C HIS A 40 43.56 16.77 5.13
N ASP A 41 42.86 17.59 4.38
CA ASP A 41 41.41 17.80 4.58
C ASP A 41 40.72 16.58 4.01
N ASP A 42 40.86 15.43 4.73
CA ASP A 42 40.14 14.21 4.48
C ASP A 42 38.67 14.42 4.88
N LYS A 43 38.03 15.40 4.25
CA LYS A 43 36.59 15.42 4.17
C LYS A 43 36.21 14.38 3.11
N GLU A 44 36.07 13.12 3.52
CA GLU A 44 35.30 12.21 2.70
C GLU A 44 34.00 12.92 2.31
N PRO A 45 33.69 12.98 1.00
CA PRO A 45 32.45 13.61 0.58
C PRO A 45 31.32 12.81 1.24
N ILE A 46 30.56 13.43 2.14
CA ILE A 46 29.35 12.85 2.71
C ILE A 46 28.44 12.59 1.51
N ARG A 47 28.42 11.34 1.04
CA ARG A 47 27.50 10.88 0.00
C ARG A 47 26.12 10.78 0.66
N LEU A 48 25.40 11.88 0.70
CA LEU A 48 23.98 11.89 1.02
C LEU A 48 23.28 11.05 -0.06
N ARG A 49 22.91 9.85 0.28
CA ARG A 49 22.09 9.02 -0.56
C ARG A 49 20.66 9.52 -0.39
N VAL A 50 20.22 10.38 -1.29
CA VAL A 50 18.85 10.87 -1.32
C VAL A 50 17.98 9.74 -1.88
N GLU A 51 17.12 9.19 -1.06
CA GLU A 51 16.11 8.20 -1.49
C GLU A 51 14.93 8.95 -2.11
N GLU A 52 14.51 8.53 -3.31
CA GLU A 52 13.29 9.03 -3.93
C GLU A 52 12.11 8.13 -3.57
N VAL A 53 11.07 8.73 -3.01
CA VAL A 53 9.85 8.06 -2.60
C VAL A 53 8.75 8.35 -3.60
N LEU A 54 8.09 7.29 -4.09
CA LEU A 54 6.91 7.36 -4.94
C LEU A 54 5.65 7.23 -4.07
N LEU A 55 4.87 8.29 -3.98
CA LEU A 55 3.68 8.38 -3.14
C LEU A 55 2.43 8.48 -4.03
N PRO A 56 1.51 7.50 -3.97
CA PRO A 56 0.20 7.62 -4.58
C PRO A 56 -0.64 8.68 -3.84
N VAL A 57 -1.24 9.60 -4.60
CA VAL A 57 -2.06 10.70 -4.10
C VAL A 57 -3.29 10.85 -4.98
N SER A 58 -4.48 10.71 -4.42
CA SER A 58 -5.73 11.02 -5.12
C SER A 58 -5.96 12.53 -5.12
N VAL A 59 -6.16 13.11 -6.30
CA VAL A 59 -6.40 14.56 -6.46
C VAL A 59 -7.62 14.78 -7.34
N ARG A 60 -8.63 15.48 -6.81
CA ARG A 60 -9.85 15.83 -7.53
C ARG A 60 -10.18 17.31 -7.31
N SER A 61 -10.98 17.87 -8.23
CA SER A 61 -11.65 19.14 -7.95
C SER A 61 -12.79 18.93 -6.96
N ASP A 62 -13.27 20.00 -6.35
CA ASP A 62 -14.49 20.05 -5.54
C ASP A 62 -15.74 19.55 -6.29
N LEU A 63 -15.72 19.62 -7.64
CA LEU A 63 -16.77 19.06 -8.52
C LEU A 63 -16.53 17.56 -8.84
N GLY A 64 -15.55 16.91 -8.23
CA GLY A 64 -15.24 15.48 -8.45
C GLY A 64 -14.56 15.15 -9.77
N LYS A 65 -14.11 16.16 -10.54
CA LYS A 65 -13.42 15.97 -11.82
C LYS A 65 -11.90 15.92 -11.65
N LEU A 66 -11.23 15.30 -12.63
CA LEU A 66 -9.77 15.38 -12.73
C LEU A 66 -9.35 16.83 -12.98
N PRO A 67 -8.52 17.42 -12.11
CA PRO A 67 -8.06 18.79 -12.31
C PRO A 67 -7.03 18.84 -13.42
N PRO A 68 -7.13 19.82 -14.35
CA PRO A 68 -6.12 19.98 -15.40
C PRO A 68 -4.84 20.58 -14.84
N ASN A 69 -3.71 20.22 -15.46
CA ASN A 69 -2.41 20.89 -15.30
C ASN A 69 -1.93 21.02 -13.85
N LEU A 70 -1.97 19.91 -13.07
CA LEU A 70 -1.40 19.89 -11.73
C LEU A 70 0.11 20.10 -11.75
N GLN A 71 0.58 20.95 -10.86
CA GLN A 71 1.98 21.29 -10.69
C GLN A 71 2.44 21.02 -9.26
N ARG A 72 3.76 20.86 -9.07
CA ARG A 72 4.36 20.68 -7.74
C ARG A 72 4.01 21.80 -6.78
N ALA A 73 3.90 23.02 -7.29
CA ALA A 73 3.55 24.20 -6.49
C ALA A 73 2.12 24.18 -5.94
N ASP A 74 1.23 23.35 -6.52
CA ASP A 74 -0.15 23.20 -6.05
C ASP A 74 -0.23 22.40 -4.74
N PHE A 75 0.92 21.88 -4.22
CA PHE A 75 0.92 20.96 -3.07
C PHE A 75 2.03 21.28 -2.07
N ILE A 76 1.73 20.94 -0.81
CA ILE A 76 2.69 20.83 0.29
C ILE A 76 2.68 19.39 0.77
N LEU A 77 3.85 18.76 0.80
CA LEU A 77 4.05 17.42 1.35
C LEU A 77 4.90 17.52 2.62
N THR A 78 4.48 16.84 3.67
CA THR A 78 5.28 16.71 4.89
C THR A 78 5.47 15.24 5.25
N GLU A 79 6.66 14.91 5.75
CA GLU A 79 7.02 13.64 6.34
C GLU A 79 7.46 13.88 7.78
N ASP A 80 6.80 13.24 8.75
CA ASP A 80 7.00 13.48 10.19
C ASP A 80 6.93 14.98 10.57
N GLY A 81 6.01 15.71 9.92
CA GLY A 81 5.84 17.16 10.11
C GLY A 81 6.86 18.03 9.40
N LYS A 82 7.92 17.48 8.78
CA LYS A 82 8.92 18.23 8.02
C LYS A 82 8.52 18.33 6.56
N ARG A 83 8.56 19.54 6.01
CA ARG A 83 8.27 19.77 4.59
C ARG A 83 9.30 19.07 3.71
N GLN A 84 8.81 18.35 2.69
CA GLN A 84 9.62 17.64 1.70
C GLN A 84 9.52 18.33 0.34
N VAL A 85 10.57 18.15 -0.49
CA VAL A 85 10.59 18.68 -1.86
C VAL A 85 9.93 17.69 -2.80
N ILE A 86 8.82 18.09 -3.43
CA ILE A 86 8.16 17.31 -4.47
C ILE A 86 8.96 17.49 -5.77
N ASN A 87 9.53 16.39 -6.27
CA ASN A 87 10.33 16.38 -7.51
C ASN A 87 9.44 16.35 -8.75
N SER A 88 8.36 15.53 -8.72
CA SER A 88 7.41 15.42 -9.83
C SER A 88 6.01 15.04 -9.34
N VAL A 89 5.02 15.41 -10.16
CA VAL A 89 3.62 14.99 -10.07
C VAL A 89 3.25 14.38 -11.42
N MET A 90 2.94 13.07 -11.41
CA MET A 90 2.72 12.31 -12.65
C MET A 90 1.39 11.58 -12.59
N HIS A 91 0.65 11.60 -13.69
CA HIS A 91 -0.50 10.73 -13.89
C HIS A 91 -0.04 9.52 -14.70
N THR A 92 -0.33 8.32 -14.20
CA THR A 92 0.06 7.05 -14.84
C THR A 92 -1.14 6.13 -14.96
N ALA A 93 -1.07 5.16 -15.87
CA ALA A 93 -2.07 4.10 -15.97
C ALA A 93 -2.28 3.38 -14.64
N ALA A 94 -3.47 2.84 -14.43
CA ALA A 94 -3.81 2.11 -13.22
C ALA A 94 -3.43 0.63 -13.33
N ASN A 95 -2.85 0.09 -12.25
CA ASN A 95 -2.80 -1.35 -12.03
C ASN A 95 -3.79 -1.68 -10.92
N ILE A 96 -4.86 -2.39 -11.25
CA ILE A 96 -6.01 -2.60 -10.37
C ILE A 96 -6.10 -4.07 -9.98
N LEU A 97 -5.93 -4.36 -8.69
CA LEU A 97 -6.23 -5.68 -8.15
C LEU A 97 -7.66 -5.72 -7.63
N PHE A 98 -8.52 -6.50 -8.25
CA PHE A 98 -9.84 -6.80 -7.72
C PHE A 98 -9.75 -7.90 -6.67
N VAL A 99 -10.36 -7.64 -5.50
CA VAL A 99 -10.50 -8.60 -4.40
C VAL A 99 -11.99 -8.80 -4.16
N LEU A 100 -12.50 -9.95 -4.58
CA LEU A 100 -13.94 -10.21 -4.65
C LEU A 100 -14.37 -11.22 -3.61
N ASP A 101 -15.27 -10.81 -2.75
CA ASP A 101 -15.95 -11.72 -1.84
C ASP A 101 -16.89 -12.66 -2.61
N ALA A 102 -16.63 -13.94 -2.51
CA ALA A 102 -17.45 -15.03 -3.05
C ALA A 102 -17.97 -15.95 -1.94
N GLY A 103 -17.70 -15.62 -0.67
CA GLY A 103 -18.01 -16.47 0.48
C GLY A 103 -19.23 -16.03 1.26
N GLY A 104 -19.73 -16.91 2.13
CA GLY A 104 -20.80 -16.66 3.07
C GLY A 104 -22.12 -17.36 2.78
N ASP A 105 -23.15 -17.01 3.55
CA ASP A 105 -24.46 -17.62 3.44
C ASP A 105 -25.28 -17.04 2.30
N SER A 106 -25.49 -17.80 1.24
CA SER A 106 -26.28 -17.40 0.07
C SER A 106 -27.76 -17.09 0.38
N THR A 107 -28.26 -17.46 1.56
CA THR A 107 -29.61 -17.10 2.03
C THR A 107 -29.67 -15.69 2.63
N LEU A 108 -28.52 -15.12 2.97
CA LEU A 108 -28.38 -13.82 3.60
C LEU A 108 -27.88 -12.76 2.60
N LYS A 109 -27.03 -13.14 1.65
CA LYS A 109 -26.46 -12.22 0.65
C LYS A 109 -26.40 -12.82 -0.76
N ASN A 110 -26.46 -11.96 -1.77
CA ASN A 110 -26.25 -12.37 -3.16
C ASN A 110 -24.76 -12.43 -3.49
N LEU A 111 -24.17 -13.61 -3.51
CA LEU A 111 -22.74 -13.83 -3.74
C LEU A 111 -22.27 -13.44 -5.16
N ASN A 112 -23.18 -13.39 -6.14
CA ASN A 112 -22.83 -13.06 -7.52
C ASN A 112 -22.79 -11.54 -7.80
N ILE A 113 -23.35 -10.69 -6.94
CA ILE A 113 -23.45 -9.25 -7.17
C ILE A 113 -22.05 -8.60 -7.29
N ASN A 114 -21.06 -9.14 -6.57
CA ASN A 114 -19.67 -8.67 -6.59
C ASN A 114 -19.02 -8.90 -7.95
N ARG A 115 -19.23 -10.09 -8.51
CA ARG A 115 -18.80 -10.44 -9.86
C ARG A 115 -19.46 -9.53 -10.90
N ASP A 116 -20.77 -9.32 -10.79
CA ASP A 116 -21.53 -8.53 -11.75
C ASP A 116 -21.10 -7.07 -11.77
N LEU A 117 -20.75 -6.50 -10.60
CA LEU A 117 -20.17 -5.16 -10.53
C LEU A 117 -18.74 -5.12 -11.06
N ALA A 118 -17.92 -6.13 -10.73
CA ALA A 118 -16.54 -6.22 -11.22
C ALA A 118 -16.49 -6.29 -12.76
N LEU A 119 -17.42 -7.02 -13.40
CA LEU A 119 -17.56 -7.05 -14.86
C LEU A 119 -17.78 -5.64 -15.44
N LYS A 120 -18.71 -4.86 -14.86
CA LYS A 120 -18.96 -3.48 -15.31
C LYS A 120 -17.74 -2.57 -15.13
N ILE A 121 -16.97 -2.75 -14.05
CA ILE A 121 -15.75 -1.96 -13.83
C ILE A 121 -14.69 -2.34 -14.85
N VAL A 122 -14.48 -3.64 -15.12
CA VAL A 122 -13.54 -4.14 -16.14
C VAL A 122 -13.87 -3.57 -17.51
N ASP A 123 -15.16 -3.50 -17.89
CA ASP A 123 -15.59 -2.92 -19.17
C ASP A 123 -15.20 -1.44 -19.31
N SER A 124 -15.16 -0.72 -18.19
CA SER A 124 -14.88 0.72 -18.13
C SER A 124 -13.39 1.06 -17.95
N LEU A 125 -12.49 0.08 -17.84
CA LEU A 125 -11.04 0.32 -17.72
C LEU A 125 -10.48 1.03 -18.96
N GLY A 126 -9.44 1.84 -18.78
CA GLY A 126 -8.69 2.47 -19.87
C GLY A 126 -7.87 1.45 -20.69
N GLU A 127 -7.43 1.85 -21.88
CA GLU A 127 -6.63 0.98 -22.75
C GLU A 127 -5.25 0.63 -22.18
N GLN A 128 -4.69 1.50 -21.34
CA GLN A 128 -3.37 1.33 -20.72
C GLN A 128 -3.46 0.68 -19.33
N ASP A 129 -4.66 0.54 -18.77
CA ASP A 129 -4.85 -0.03 -17.46
C ASP A 129 -4.64 -1.55 -17.49
N GLN A 130 -4.09 -2.08 -16.41
CA GLN A 130 -3.95 -3.51 -16.20
C GLN A 130 -4.73 -3.92 -14.95
N ALA A 131 -5.28 -5.13 -14.98
CA ALA A 131 -5.95 -5.68 -13.81
C ALA A 131 -5.53 -7.12 -13.53
N ALA A 132 -5.62 -7.48 -12.26
CA ALA A 132 -5.61 -8.86 -11.77
C ALA A 132 -6.85 -9.09 -10.93
N ILE A 133 -7.27 -10.34 -10.78
CA ILE A 133 -8.50 -10.67 -10.05
C ILE A 133 -8.24 -11.82 -9.10
N ILE A 134 -8.52 -11.61 -7.84
CA ILE A 134 -8.66 -12.68 -6.85
C ILE A 134 -10.12 -12.75 -6.37
N SER A 135 -10.58 -13.94 -6.05
CA SER A 135 -11.80 -14.15 -5.27
C SER A 135 -11.47 -14.94 -4.03
N TYR A 136 -12.23 -14.75 -2.99
CA TYR A 136 -12.09 -15.53 -1.77
C TYR A 136 -13.44 -16.03 -1.25
N ALA A 137 -13.39 -17.21 -0.68
CA ALA A 137 -14.46 -17.88 0.02
C ALA A 137 -13.83 -18.74 1.13
N ASP A 138 -13.96 -20.08 1.07
CA ASP A 138 -13.24 -21.00 1.97
C ASP A 138 -11.72 -20.96 1.78
N ARG A 139 -11.25 -20.40 0.67
CA ARG A 139 -9.85 -20.15 0.30
C ARG A 139 -9.75 -19.04 -0.73
N THR A 140 -8.55 -18.44 -0.85
CA THR A 140 -8.24 -17.46 -1.87
C THR A 140 -7.90 -18.12 -3.20
N ASN A 141 -8.48 -17.61 -4.29
CA ASN A 141 -8.22 -18.07 -5.66
C ASN A 141 -7.79 -16.91 -6.56
N LEU A 142 -6.67 -17.07 -7.25
CA LEU A 142 -6.24 -16.15 -8.31
C LEU A 142 -7.00 -16.51 -9.59
N LEU A 143 -8.01 -15.69 -9.95
CA LEU A 143 -8.83 -15.91 -11.14
C LEU A 143 -8.13 -15.46 -12.41
N SER A 144 -7.43 -14.30 -12.35
CA SER A 144 -6.64 -13.75 -13.46
C SER A 144 -5.36 -13.12 -12.92
N GLN A 145 -4.25 -13.40 -13.60
CA GLN A 145 -3.00 -12.66 -13.41
C GLN A 145 -3.13 -11.26 -14.04
N TRP A 146 -2.13 -10.40 -13.82
CA TRP A 146 -2.06 -9.07 -14.40
C TRP A 146 -2.15 -9.10 -15.92
N THR A 147 -3.14 -8.40 -16.48
CA THR A 147 -3.36 -8.26 -17.92
C THR A 147 -4.17 -7.02 -18.25
N GLY A 148 -3.93 -6.42 -19.43
CA GLY A 148 -4.79 -5.40 -20.03
C GLY A 148 -5.90 -5.97 -20.93
N ASP A 149 -5.93 -7.29 -21.14
CA ASP A 149 -6.95 -7.94 -21.96
C ASP A 149 -8.28 -8.07 -21.21
N LYS A 150 -9.23 -7.18 -21.52
CA LYS A 150 -10.57 -7.19 -20.92
C LYS A 150 -11.35 -8.48 -21.17
N ASN A 151 -11.12 -9.17 -22.30
CA ASN A 151 -11.80 -10.42 -22.58
C ASN A 151 -11.29 -11.54 -21.67
N ALA A 152 -9.98 -11.58 -21.42
CA ALA A 152 -9.40 -12.51 -20.45
C ALA A 152 -9.93 -12.27 -19.03
N LEU A 153 -10.07 -11.00 -18.62
CA LEU A 153 -10.64 -10.61 -17.31
C LEU A 153 -12.11 -11.00 -17.21
N ARG A 154 -12.93 -10.73 -18.24
CA ARG A 154 -14.34 -11.17 -18.28
C ARG A 154 -14.46 -12.69 -18.17
N HIS A 155 -13.70 -13.41 -18.98
CA HIS A 155 -13.69 -14.87 -18.95
C HIS A 155 -13.34 -15.40 -17.54
N ALA A 156 -12.37 -14.78 -16.86
CA ALA A 156 -12.01 -15.16 -15.50
C ALA A 156 -13.17 -14.96 -14.52
N LEU A 157 -13.89 -13.83 -14.61
CA LEU A 157 -15.04 -13.53 -13.76
C LEU A 157 -16.23 -14.46 -14.03
N GLU A 158 -16.52 -14.74 -15.28
CA GLU A 158 -17.68 -15.54 -15.69
C GLU A 158 -17.50 -17.04 -15.38
N TRP A 159 -16.30 -17.59 -15.60
CA TRP A 159 -16.07 -19.02 -15.56
C TRP A 159 -15.33 -19.51 -14.33
N LYS A 160 -14.47 -18.69 -13.73
CA LYS A 160 -13.65 -19.11 -12.58
C LYS A 160 -14.17 -18.61 -11.24
N PHE A 161 -15.04 -17.58 -11.22
CA PHE A 161 -15.65 -17.10 -9.98
C PHE A 161 -16.64 -18.16 -9.43
N LYS A 162 -16.38 -18.66 -8.24
CA LYS A 162 -17.15 -19.71 -7.61
C LYS A 162 -17.55 -19.30 -6.19
N PRO A 163 -18.85 -19.23 -5.89
CA PRO A 163 -19.32 -19.04 -4.51
C PRO A 163 -18.88 -20.17 -3.59
N GLY A 164 -18.65 -19.82 -2.32
CA GLY A 164 -18.33 -20.74 -1.22
C GLY A 164 -19.14 -20.44 0.03
N ILE A 165 -18.88 -21.19 1.11
CA ILE A 165 -19.70 -21.15 2.33
C ILE A 165 -19.11 -20.23 3.39
N LYS A 166 -17.78 -20.17 3.48
CA LYS A 166 -17.05 -19.34 4.44
C LYS A 166 -16.44 -18.12 3.74
N SER A 167 -15.90 -17.19 4.50
CA SER A 167 -15.25 -15.97 4.02
C SER A 167 -13.90 -15.84 4.70
N ASP A 168 -12.81 -16.11 3.98
CA ASP A 168 -11.41 -15.99 4.44
C ASP A 168 -10.89 -14.60 4.07
N PHE A 169 -11.47 -13.56 4.68
CA PHE A 169 -11.26 -12.18 4.31
C PHE A 169 -9.84 -11.69 4.58
N TYR A 170 -9.40 -11.72 5.83
CA TYR A 170 -8.11 -11.17 6.20
C TYR A 170 -6.93 -11.87 5.53
N ARG A 171 -6.96 -13.21 5.48
CA ARG A 171 -5.89 -13.98 4.84
C ARG A 171 -5.82 -13.71 3.33
N SER A 172 -6.98 -13.51 2.69
CA SER A 172 -7.03 -13.13 1.27
C SER A 172 -6.42 -11.75 1.01
N LEU A 173 -6.59 -10.80 1.92
CA LEU A 173 -5.98 -9.47 1.83
C LEU A 173 -4.46 -9.54 2.03
N ILE A 174 -3.98 -10.35 2.96
CA ILE A 174 -2.54 -10.59 3.15
C ILE A 174 -1.94 -11.24 1.89
N TYR A 175 -2.61 -12.25 1.31
CA TYR A 175 -2.20 -12.87 0.04
C TYR A 175 -2.15 -11.84 -1.10
N ALA A 176 -3.17 -10.98 -1.22
CA ALA A 176 -3.20 -9.89 -2.20
C ALA A 176 -1.96 -8.99 -2.08
N ALA A 177 -1.65 -8.57 -0.86
CA ALA A 177 -0.56 -7.64 -0.58
C ALA A 177 0.83 -8.26 -0.76
N GLN A 178 1.02 -9.53 -0.40
CA GLN A 178 2.32 -10.19 -0.37
C GLN A 178 2.63 -10.99 -1.64
N GLU A 179 1.62 -11.55 -2.31
CA GLU A 179 1.82 -12.49 -3.42
C GLU A 179 1.39 -11.95 -4.78
N VAL A 180 0.42 -11.03 -4.83
CA VAL A 180 -0.11 -10.54 -6.11
C VAL A 180 0.43 -9.14 -6.45
N LEU A 181 0.35 -8.19 -5.53
CA LEU A 181 0.79 -6.81 -5.75
C LEU A 181 2.30 -6.68 -6.07
N PRO A 182 3.23 -7.49 -5.52
CA PRO A 182 4.65 -7.38 -5.88
C PRO A 182 4.99 -7.79 -7.32
N LYS A 183 4.05 -8.43 -8.03
CA LYS A 183 4.24 -8.88 -9.42
C LYS A 183 4.00 -7.78 -10.46
N ILE A 184 3.57 -6.60 -10.04
CA ILE A 184 3.35 -5.45 -10.92
C ILE A 184 4.14 -4.24 -10.42
N ASP A 185 4.70 -3.49 -11.35
CA ASP A 185 5.41 -2.25 -11.06
C ASP A 185 4.49 -1.04 -11.23
N GLY A 186 4.87 0.08 -10.62
CA GLY A 186 4.13 1.34 -10.72
C GLY A 186 3.03 1.50 -9.70
N ARG A 187 1.98 2.21 -10.06
CA ARG A 187 0.83 2.50 -9.22
C ARG A 187 0.00 1.24 -8.94
N ARG A 188 -0.28 0.97 -7.68
CA ARG A 188 -1.01 -0.21 -7.22
C ARG A 188 -2.30 0.21 -6.53
N SER A 189 -3.42 -0.02 -7.18
CA SER A 189 -4.75 0.24 -6.65
C SER A 189 -5.45 -1.09 -6.38
N VAL A 190 -6.09 -1.23 -5.24
CA VAL A 190 -6.84 -2.43 -4.87
C VAL A 190 -8.31 -2.06 -4.75
N VAL A 191 -9.18 -2.77 -5.44
CA VAL A 191 -10.64 -2.60 -5.33
C VAL A 191 -11.21 -3.83 -4.65
N ILE A 192 -11.60 -3.67 -3.38
CA ILE A 192 -12.25 -4.69 -2.57
C ILE A 192 -13.76 -4.55 -2.73
N ILE A 193 -14.44 -5.63 -3.11
CA ILE A 193 -15.91 -5.71 -3.15
C ILE A 193 -16.35 -6.78 -2.15
N SER A 194 -16.83 -6.35 -0.97
CA SER A 194 -17.02 -7.24 0.18
C SER A 194 -17.96 -6.64 1.23
N ASP A 195 -18.48 -7.48 2.11
CA ASP A 195 -19.06 -7.09 3.39
C ASP A 195 -18.01 -7.02 4.53
N GLY A 196 -16.79 -7.51 4.28
CA GLY A 196 -15.69 -7.46 5.24
C GLY A 196 -15.82 -8.42 6.42
N VAL A 197 -16.80 -9.31 6.42
CA VAL A 197 -16.97 -10.31 7.48
C VAL A 197 -16.00 -11.46 7.26
N ASP A 198 -15.19 -11.76 8.27
CA ASP A 198 -14.30 -12.92 8.29
C ASP A 198 -14.92 -14.09 9.04
N SER A 199 -14.65 -15.31 8.57
CA SER A 199 -15.18 -16.54 9.16
C SER A 199 -14.15 -17.33 9.97
N PHE A 200 -12.90 -16.86 10.06
CA PHE A 200 -11.79 -17.65 10.57
C PHE A 200 -11.13 -17.09 11.84
N ASP A 201 -11.24 -15.82 12.15
CA ASP A 201 -10.66 -15.14 13.35
C ASP A 201 -9.15 -15.40 13.58
N GLU A 202 -8.38 -15.74 12.51
CA GLU A 202 -6.97 -16.12 12.63
C GLU A 202 -6.01 -14.95 12.42
N GLU A 203 -6.46 -13.92 11.72
CA GLU A 203 -5.65 -12.75 11.37
C GLU A 203 -6.29 -11.47 11.91
N ASP A 204 -5.48 -10.46 12.14
CA ASP A 204 -5.94 -9.18 12.63
C ASP A 204 -5.81 -8.05 11.60
N PHE A 205 -6.57 -6.98 11.82
CA PHE A 205 -6.59 -5.81 10.98
C PHE A 205 -5.20 -5.15 10.83
N GLU A 206 -4.42 -5.09 11.90
CA GLU A 206 -3.09 -4.46 11.90
C GLU A 206 -2.11 -5.19 10.95
N LYS A 207 -2.16 -6.52 10.91
CA LYS A 207 -1.35 -7.29 9.97
C LYS A 207 -1.71 -6.98 8.52
N VAL A 208 -3.01 -6.89 8.22
CA VAL A 208 -3.51 -6.54 6.89
C VAL A 208 -3.08 -5.13 6.50
N LEU A 209 -3.29 -4.15 7.39
CA LEU A 209 -2.93 -2.77 7.16
C LEU A 209 -1.43 -2.62 6.90
N ASN A 210 -0.59 -3.24 7.73
CA ASN A 210 0.86 -3.26 7.57
C ASN A 210 1.28 -3.90 6.24
N ALA A 211 0.61 -4.97 5.79
CA ALA A 211 0.89 -5.60 4.50
C ALA A 211 0.62 -4.64 3.33
N PHE A 212 -0.50 -3.91 3.34
CA PHE A 212 -0.82 -2.92 2.31
C PHE A 212 0.09 -1.68 2.35
N HIS A 213 0.49 -1.23 3.52
CA HIS A 213 1.48 -0.16 3.64
C HIS A 213 2.82 -0.57 3.02
N ARG A 214 3.30 -1.79 3.28
CA ARG A 214 4.53 -2.33 2.67
C ARG A 214 4.39 -2.53 1.16
N ALA A 215 3.23 -2.98 0.70
CA ALA A 215 2.93 -3.13 -0.73
C ALA A 215 2.76 -1.78 -1.45
N ARG A 216 2.69 -0.66 -0.71
CA ARG A 216 2.46 0.71 -1.23
C ARG A 216 1.20 0.80 -2.09
N ALA A 217 0.15 0.04 -1.74
CA ALA A 217 -1.10 0.03 -2.47
C ALA A 217 -2.12 0.98 -1.86
N THR A 218 -2.94 1.60 -2.70
CA THR A 218 -4.12 2.36 -2.31
C THR A 218 -5.33 1.45 -2.35
N VAL A 219 -6.12 1.40 -1.27
CA VAL A 219 -7.27 0.49 -1.16
C VAL A 219 -8.58 1.25 -1.31
N TYR A 220 -9.36 0.84 -2.27
CA TYR A 220 -10.72 1.29 -2.52
C TYR A 220 -11.69 0.18 -2.11
N VAL A 221 -12.74 0.53 -1.39
CA VAL A 221 -13.70 -0.45 -0.86
C VAL A 221 -15.10 -0.15 -1.39
N ILE A 222 -15.76 -1.16 -1.93
CA ILE A 222 -17.19 -1.15 -2.24
C ILE A 222 -17.85 -2.09 -1.24
N SER A 223 -18.43 -1.50 -0.20
CA SER A 223 -19.06 -2.25 0.89
C SER A 223 -20.48 -2.65 0.55
N GLN A 224 -20.86 -3.85 0.94
CA GLN A 224 -22.25 -4.31 0.90
C GLN A 224 -23.02 -4.05 2.20
N ASN A 225 -22.36 -3.53 3.23
CA ASN A 225 -22.86 -3.55 4.60
C ASN A 225 -24.17 -2.79 4.75
N GLN A 226 -24.27 -1.56 4.24
CA GLN A 226 -25.49 -0.77 4.40
C GLN A 226 -26.69 -1.44 3.72
N MET A 227 -26.48 -2.02 2.55
CA MET A 227 -27.52 -2.77 1.83
C MET A 227 -27.96 -4.01 2.63
N LEU A 228 -27.00 -4.80 3.14
CA LEU A 228 -27.27 -6.01 3.91
C LEU A 228 -27.89 -5.69 5.28
N LEU A 229 -27.41 -4.69 5.99
CA LEU A 229 -27.98 -4.22 7.26
C LEU A 229 -29.43 -3.77 7.10
N ARG A 230 -29.72 -3.05 6.03
CA ARG A 230 -31.10 -2.64 5.71
C ARG A 230 -32.01 -3.82 5.47
N ASP A 231 -31.56 -4.80 4.67
CA ASP A 231 -32.34 -6.00 4.36
C ASP A 231 -32.55 -6.90 5.58
N LEU A 232 -31.56 -7.00 6.47
CA LEU A 232 -31.64 -7.79 7.69
C LEU A 232 -32.45 -7.11 8.79
N LYS A 233 -32.45 -5.77 8.85
CA LYS A 233 -33.06 -5.01 9.95
C LYS A 233 -34.50 -5.40 10.22
N SER A 234 -35.34 -5.51 9.19
CA SER A 234 -36.74 -5.91 9.33
C SER A 234 -36.89 -7.35 9.79
N ARG A 235 -35.98 -8.24 9.38
CA ARG A 235 -36.01 -9.68 9.74
C ARG A 235 -35.49 -9.94 11.16
N VAL A 236 -34.59 -9.10 11.65
CA VAL A 236 -33.91 -9.27 12.96
C VAL A 236 -34.70 -8.63 14.09
N PHE A 237 -35.31 -7.45 13.85
CA PHE A 237 -35.92 -6.61 14.87
C PHE A 237 -37.44 -6.56 14.84
N ASN A 238 -38.10 -7.17 13.82
CA ASN A 238 -39.54 -7.33 13.88
C ASN A 238 -39.93 -8.27 15.05
N PRO A 239 -41.02 -7.97 15.77
CA PRO A 239 -41.49 -8.86 16.82
C PRO A 239 -41.73 -10.25 16.26
N MET A 240 -41.09 -11.25 16.86
CA MET A 240 -41.37 -12.65 16.53
C MET A 240 -42.80 -12.98 16.90
N SER A 241 -43.54 -13.62 15.99
CA SER A 241 -44.81 -14.19 16.35
C SER A 241 -44.60 -15.27 17.42
N TRP A 242 -45.63 -15.52 18.24
CA TRP A 242 -45.58 -16.63 19.23
C TRP A 242 -45.23 -17.96 18.56
N TYR A 243 -45.70 -18.18 17.35
CA TYR A 243 -45.42 -19.38 16.53
C TYR A 243 -43.94 -19.50 16.19
N ASP A 244 -43.32 -18.40 15.76
CA ASP A 244 -41.86 -18.35 15.43
C ASP A 244 -41.00 -18.60 16.66
N MET A 245 -41.47 -18.17 17.86
CA MET A 245 -40.76 -18.43 19.13
C MET A 245 -40.80 -19.88 19.55
N MET A 246 -41.80 -20.63 19.14
CA MET A 246 -41.94 -22.05 19.45
C MET A 246 -41.16 -22.96 18.50
N ASP A 247 -40.82 -22.52 17.29
CA ASP A 247 -40.03 -23.29 16.33
C ASP A 247 -38.51 -23.12 16.62
N PRO A 248 -37.80 -24.18 17.05
CA PRO A 248 -36.36 -24.12 17.30
C PRO A 248 -35.53 -23.76 16.07
N GLN A 249 -35.98 -24.11 14.85
CA GLN A 249 -35.26 -23.79 13.60
C GLN A 249 -35.38 -22.32 13.28
N GLN A 250 -36.54 -21.72 13.45
CA GLN A 250 -36.73 -20.27 13.27
C GLN A 250 -35.92 -19.44 14.29
N ARG A 251 -35.91 -19.85 15.56
CA ARG A 251 -35.08 -19.21 16.57
C ARG A 251 -33.60 -19.24 16.19
N LYS A 252 -33.07 -20.40 15.80
CA LYS A 252 -31.68 -20.55 15.36
C LYS A 252 -31.36 -19.68 14.14
N ARG A 253 -32.29 -19.58 13.19
CA ARG A 253 -32.16 -18.74 12.01
C ARG A 253 -32.08 -17.27 12.38
N ILE A 254 -32.93 -16.76 13.27
CA ILE A 254 -32.95 -15.39 13.73
C ILE A 254 -31.69 -15.06 14.53
N GLU A 255 -31.23 -15.98 15.40
CA GLU A 255 -29.97 -15.82 16.13
C GLU A 255 -28.78 -15.69 15.17
N LYS A 256 -28.72 -16.51 14.11
CA LYS A 256 -27.71 -16.43 13.06
C LYS A 256 -27.78 -15.07 12.34
N MET A 257 -28.96 -14.59 11.97
CA MET A 257 -29.13 -13.28 11.34
C MET A 257 -28.70 -12.13 12.27
N ARG A 258 -28.99 -12.22 13.59
CA ARG A 258 -28.56 -11.24 14.58
C ARG A 258 -27.04 -11.23 14.78
N ALA A 259 -26.42 -12.39 14.77
CA ALA A 259 -24.95 -12.51 14.84
C ALA A 259 -24.31 -11.87 13.62
N TYR A 260 -24.80 -12.19 12.42
CA TYR A 260 -24.31 -11.63 11.18
C TYR A 260 -24.53 -10.10 11.10
N TYR A 261 -25.68 -9.60 11.58
CA TYR A 261 -25.94 -8.16 11.66
C TYR A 261 -24.86 -7.42 12.47
N ARG A 262 -24.50 -7.95 13.65
CA ARG A 262 -23.42 -7.36 14.48
C ARG A 262 -22.04 -7.45 13.81
N GLN A 263 -21.76 -8.55 13.09
CA GLN A 263 -20.51 -8.68 12.35
C GLN A 263 -20.41 -7.65 11.23
N LEU A 264 -21.50 -7.36 10.50
CA LEU A 264 -21.53 -6.32 9.47
C LEU A 264 -21.26 -4.92 10.03
N GLU A 265 -21.83 -4.58 11.21
CA GLU A 265 -21.56 -3.30 11.87
C GLU A 265 -20.09 -3.16 12.26
N ALA A 266 -19.48 -4.22 12.79
CA ALA A 266 -18.05 -4.22 13.13
C ALA A 266 -17.16 -4.16 11.88
N ALA A 267 -17.49 -4.92 10.84
CA ALA A 267 -16.74 -4.97 9.59
C ALA A 267 -16.72 -3.64 8.82
N GLU A 268 -17.79 -2.84 8.93
CA GLU A 268 -17.85 -1.51 8.30
C GLU A 268 -16.72 -0.61 8.79
N PHE A 269 -16.43 -0.62 10.09
CA PHE A 269 -15.35 0.16 10.68
C PHE A 269 -13.98 -0.28 10.14
N THR A 270 -13.74 -1.58 10.05
CA THR A 270 -12.51 -2.18 9.50
C THR A 270 -12.29 -1.79 8.04
N LEU A 271 -13.34 -1.97 7.21
CA LEU A 271 -13.28 -1.63 5.79
C LEU A 271 -12.99 -0.15 5.56
N LYS A 272 -13.65 0.73 6.33
CA LYS A 272 -13.44 2.17 6.27
C LYS A 272 -12.02 2.54 6.69
N GLY A 273 -11.54 1.98 7.81
CA GLY A 273 -10.18 2.20 8.29
C GLY A 273 -9.12 1.80 7.26
N LEU A 274 -9.28 0.64 6.61
CA LEU A 274 -8.34 0.18 5.59
C LEU A 274 -8.27 1.14 4.38
N ALA A 275 -9.42 1.63 3.91
CA ALA A 275 -9.45 2.60 2.83
C ALA A 275 -8.78 3.94 3.22
N GLU A 276 -9.13 4.50 4.38
CA GLU A 276 -8.62 5.79 4.85
C GLU A 276 -7.11 5.75 5.12
N GLU A 277 -6.61 4.71 5.80
CA GLU A 277 -5.19 4.56 6.15
C GLU A 277 -4.29 4.43 4.91
N THR A 278 -4.82 3.82 3.83
CA THR A 278 -4.09 3.65 2.57
C THR A 278 -4.28 4.79 1.56
N GLY A 279 -5.09 5.80 1.90
CA GLY A 279 -5.35 6.97 1.04
C GLY A 279 -6.45 6.77 -0.01
N GLY A 280 -7.19 5.67 0.08
CA GLY A 280 -8.29 5.37 -0.83
C GLY A 280 -9.66 5.88 -0.38
N TRP A 281 -10.70 5.19 -0.78
CA TRP A 281 -12.08 5.59 -0.53
C TRP A 281 -13.00 4.38 -0.31
N MET A 282 -14.04 4.55 0.50
CA MET A 282 -15.08 3.55 0.68
C MET A 282 -16.44 4.07 0.19
N TRP A 283 -17.09 3.29 -0.66
CA TRP A 283 -18.51 3.45 -1.00
C TRP A 283 -19.33 2.44 -0.20
N ASN A 284 -20.45 2.90 0.35
CA ASN A 284 -21.35 2.08 1.14
C ASN A 284 -22.81 2.31 0.67
N PRO A 285 -23.18 1.79 -0.51
CA PRO A 285 -24.48 2.00 -1.12
C PRO A 285 -25.61 1.36 -0.31
N ALA A 286 -26.74 2.05 -0.24
CA ALA A 286 -27.91 1.61 0.53
C ALA A 286 -28.77 0.57 -0.18
N GLY A 287 -28.58 0.37 -1.49
CA GLY A 287 -29.38 -0.56 -2.29
C GLY A 287 -28.64 -1.11 -3.50
N ARG A 288 -29.24 -2.17 -4.08
CA ARG A 288 -28.68 -2.88 -5.23
C ARG A 288 -28.46 -1.98 -6.45
N GLU A 289 -29.39 -1.09 -6.71
CA GLU A 289 -29.35 -0.19 -7.87
C GLU A 289 -28.17 0.78 -7.76
N GLU A 290 -28.03 1.41 -6.60
CA GLU A 290 -26.90 2.27 -6.26
C GLU A 290 -25.58 1.51 -6.32
N PHE A 291 -25.52 0.30 -5.75
CA PHE A 291 -24.36 -0.57 -5.79
C PHE A 291 -23.91 -0.84 -7.25
N MET A 292 -24.84 -1.23 -8.12
CA MET A 292 -24.54 -1.53 -9.51
C MET A 292 -24.25 -0.29 -10.36
N ALA A 293 -24.58 0.92 -9.88
CA ALA A 293 -24.27 2.19 -10.53
C ALA A 293 -22.86 2.74 -10.15
N LEU A 294 -22.12 2.09 -9.25
CA LEU A 294 -20.82 2.59 -8.78
C LEU A 294 -19.68 2.48 -9.81
N SER A 295 -19.81 1.64 -10.85
CA SER A 295 -18.73 1.41 -11.82
C SER A 295 -18.05 2.68 -12.32
N PRO A 296 -18.75 3.72 -12.85
CA PRO A 296 -18.09 4.93 -13.34
C PRO A 296 -17.42 5.74 -12.21
N HIS A 297 -17.99 5.71 -11.00
CA HIS A 297 -17.42 6.40 -9.85
C HIS A 297 -16.09 5.75 -9.41
N VAL A 298 -16.03 4.42 -9.40
CA VAL A 298 -14.82 3.67 -9.06
C VAL A 298 -13.71 3.95 -10.08
N VAL A 299 -14.01 3.88 -11.38
CA VAL A 299 -13.04 4.15 -12.44
C VAL A 299 -12.53 5.59 -12.36
N THR A 300 -13.41 6.57 -12.14
CA THR A 300 -13.03 7.98 -11.98
C THR A 300 -12.14 8.17 -10.76
N GLU A 301 -12.46 7.53 -9.64
CA GLU A 301 -11.71 7.65 -8.40
C GLU A 301 -10.32 7.02 -8.51
N VAL A 302 -10.25 5.81 -9.03
CA VAL A 302 -8.95 5.15 -9.28
C VAL A 302 -8.16 5.94 -10.32
N GLY A 303 -8.80 6.47 -11.37
CA GLY A 303 -8.17 7.31 -12.37
C GLY A 303 -7.66 8.66 -11.84
N ALA A 304 -8.18 9.16 -10.71
CA ALA A 304 -7.77 10.42 -10.09
C ALA A 304 -6.48 10.32 -9.25
N GLU A 305 -5.84 9.17 -9.20
CA GLU A 305 -4.61 8.97 -8.45
C GLU A 305 -3.38 9.36 -9.27
N TYR A 306 -2.52 10.19 -8.68
CA TYR A 306 -1.24 10.64 -9.20
C TYR A 306 -0.10 10.03 -8.41
N ILE A 307 1.08 9.93 -8.99
CA ILE A 307 2.32 9.58 -8.29
C ILE A 307 3.10 10.85 -8.02
N PHE A 308 3.31 11.17 -6.75
CA PHE A 308 4.21 12.22 -6.30
C PHE A 308 5.57 11.60 -6.00
N ALA A 309 6.61 12.03 -6.72
CA ALA A 309 7.97 11.68 -6.37
C ALA A 309 8.54 12.78 -5.48
N TYR A 310 9.10 12.42 -4.33
CA TYR A 310 9.77 13.36 -3.43
C TYR A 310 11.05 12.78 -2.86
N SER A 311 11.98 13.66 -2.51
CA SER A 311 13.25 13.29 -1.89
C SER A 311 13.11 13.28 -0.38
N THR A 312 13.66 12.25 0.27
CA THR A 312 13.72 12.14 1.73
C THR A 312 15.18 12.06 2.20
N GLU A 313 15.46 12.63 3.37
CA GLU A 313 16.76 12.59 4.05
C GLU A 313 16.87 11.43 5.05
N ARG A 314 15.96 10.45 4.99
CA ARG A 314 15.97 9.30 5.89
C ARG A 314 17.24 8.47 5.76
N ALA A 315 17.65 7.84 6.86
CA ALA A 315 18.70 6.83 6.82
C ALA A 315 18.24 5.64 5.95
N PRO A 316 19.12 5.05 5.12
CA PRO A 316 18.76 3.95 4.22
C PRO A 316 18.30 2.66 4.95
N ASP A 317 18.66 2.52 6.22
CA ASP A 317 18.34 1.40 7.11
C ASP A 317 17.15 1.69 8.05
N ASP A 318 16.53 2.86 7.95
CA ASP A 318 15.33 3.18 8.71
C ASP A 318 14.16 2.31 8.25
N THR A 319 13.61 1.52 9.17
CA THR A 319 12.45 0.62 8.92
C THR A 319 11.18 1.07 9.62
N ARG A 320 11.20 2.24 10.27
CA ARG A 320 10.06 2.78 10.99
C ARG A 320 8.96 3.25 10.06
N PHE A 321 7.78 3.39 10.62
CA PHE A 321 6.66 4.06 9.97
C PHE A 321 6.82 5.58 10.06
N HIS A 322 6.70 6.27 8.93
CA HIS A 322 6.80 7.73 8.82
C HIS A 322 5.46 8.31 8.41
N ALA A 323 4.97 9.26 9.19
CA ALA A 323 3.70 9.91 8.93
C ALA A 323 3.79 10.85 7.72
N ILE A 324 2.85 10.73 6.77
CA ILE A 324 2.77 11.54 5.55
C ILE A 324 1.50 12.38 5.57
N ASN A 325 1.64 13.65 5.21
CA ASN A 325 0.51 14.51 4.93
C ASN A 325 0.73 15.27 3.63
N VAL A 326 -0.31 15.35 2.80
CA VAL A 326 -0.33 16.12 1.57
C VAL A 326 -1.47 17.13 1.63
N TYR A 327 -1.16 18.39 1.37
CA TYR A 327 -2.12 19.48 1.37
C TYR A 327 -2.14 20.16 0.01
N ALA A 328 -3.32 20.55 -0.47
CA ALA A 328 -3.43 21.43 -1.63
C ALA A 328 -3.23 22.88 -1.21
N THR A 329 -2.42 23.63 -1.97
CA THR A 329 -2.29 25.08 -1.87
C THR A 329 -3.24 25.78 -2.86
N ARG A 330 -3.55 25.12 -3.97
CA ARG A 330 -4.49 25.59 -4.98
C ARG A 330 -5.95 25.36 -4.47
N PRO A 331 -6.79 26.41 -4.42
CA PRO A 331 -8.19 26.28 -4.02
C PRO A 331 -8.99 25.30 -4.92
N GLY A 332 -9.99 24.66 -4.35
CA GLY A 332 -10.89 23.73 -5.07
C GLY A 332 -10.28 22.37 -5.36
N LEU A 333 -9.10 22.02 -4.80
CA LEU A 333 -8.54 20.68 -4.87
C LEU A 333 -8.84 19.90 -3.59
N LEU A 334 -9.34 18.68 -3.76
CA LEU A 334 -9.49 17.67 -2.71
C LEU A 334 -8.35 16.66 -2.86
N VAL A 335 -7.58 16.48 -1.80
CA VAL A 335 -6.39 15.64 -1.79
C VAL A 335 -6.54 14.55 -0.75
N ARG A 336 -6.21 13.30 -1.13
CA ARG A 336 -6.08 12.18 -0.21
C ARG A 336 -4.79 11.43 -0.49
N SER A 337 -4.10 11.04 0.56
CA SER A 337 -2.93 10.18 0.50
C SER A 337 -2.96 9.20 1.66
N ARG A 338 -2.14 8.16 1.59
CA ARG A 338 -1.91 7.29 2.75
C ARG A 338 -1.39 8.11 3.92
N ARG A 339 -1.69 7.67 5.14
CA ARG A 339 -1.26 8.37 6.36
C ARG A 339 0.22 8.21 6.66
N GLY A 340 0.89 7.25 6.04
CA GLY A 340 2.33 7.06 6.19
C GLY A 340 2.89 5.95 5.35
N ILE A 341 4.19 5.76 5.46
CA ILE A 341 4.97 4.75 4.73
C ILE A 341 5.98 4.09 5.66
N TYR A 342 6.31 2.83 5.38
CA TYR A 342 7.49 2.20 5.95
C TYR A 342 8.72 2.53 5.11
N ALA A 343 9.81 2.96 5.73
CA ALA A 343 11.09 3.13 5.09
C ALA A 343 11.68 1.77 4.66
N GLY A 344 12.55 1.76 3.64
CA GLY A 344 13.24 0.54 3.18
C GLY A 344 12.40 -0.42 2.33
N ALA A 345 11.11 -0.14 2.06
CA ALA A 345 10.25 -0.98 1.23
C ALA A 345 10.39 -0.74 -0.29
N ALA A 346 11.36 0.09 -0.73
CA ALA A 346 11.63 0.27 -2.15
C ALA A 346 12.22 -1.02 -2.74
N SER A 347 11.53 -1.63 -3.70
CA SER A 347 12.12 -2.74 -4.44
C SER A 347 13.31 -2.21 -5.26
N LYS A 348 14.36 -3.06 -5.46
CA LYS A 348 15.48 -2.73 -6.37
C LYS A 348 14.99 -2.32 -7.78
N ARG A 349 13.81 -2.76 -8.17
CA ARG A 349 13.14 -2.43 -9.44
C ARG A 349 12.56 -1.03 -9.48
N GLU A 350 12.02 -0.52 -8.36
CA GLU A 350 11.51 0.87 -8.28
C GLU A 350 12.64 1.90 -8.35
N ALA A 351 13.81 1.57 -7.83
CA ALA A 351 15.02 2.38 -8.00
C ALA A 351 15.44 2.50 -9.48
N LEU A 352 15.29 1.43 -10.27
CA LEU A 352 15.55 1.44 -11.73
C LEU A 352 14.53 2.26 -12.52
N ILE A 353 13.25 2.28 -12.10
CA ILE A 353 12.21 3.10 -12.72
C ILE A 353 12.46 4.59 -12.43
N GLY A 354 12.87 4.94 -11.22
CA GLY A 354 13.29 6.29 -10.85
C GLY A 354 14.49 6.76 -11.68
N GLU A 355 15.44 5.88 -12.01
CA GLU A 355 16.58 6.18 -12.91
C GLU A 355 16.13 6.34 -14.37
N ALA A 356 15.23 5.52 -14.86
CA ALA A 356 14.69 5.62 -16.21
C ALA A 356 13.89 6.92 -16.43
N VAL A 357 13.07 7.32 -15.44
CA VAL A 357 12.31 8.58 -15.44
C VAL A 357 13.24 9.78 -15.38
N ARG A 358 14.30 9.74 -14.57
CA ARG A 358 15.34 10.80 -14.54
C ARG A 358 16.07 10.92 -15.89
N GLY A 359 16.37 9.79 -16.54
CA GLY A 359 16.99 9.77 -17.87
C GLY A 359 16.10 10.41 -18.92
N ASP A 360 14.79 10.22 -18.87
CA ASP A 360 13.84 10.80 -19.83
C ASP A 360 13.59 12.31 -19.60
N ILE A 361 13.54 12.75 -18.35
CA ILE A 361 13.45 14.17 -17.97
C ILE A 361 14.73 14.92 -18.39
N ALA A 362 15.92 14.34 -18.18
CA ALA A 362 17.18 14.91 -18.61
C ALA A 362 17.27 15.03 -20.15
N ARG A 363 16.81 14.03 -20.90
CA ARG A 363 16.76 14.06 -22.37
C ARG A 363 15.78 15.09 -22.92
N ARG A 364 14.62 15.30 -22.26
CA ARG A 364 13.66 16.34 -22.65
C ARG A 364 14.21 17.75 -22.36
N SER A 365 14.88 17.94 -21.22
CA SER A 365 15.53 19.21 -20.86
C SER A 365 16.65 19.60 -21.86
N THR A 366 17.48 18.65 -22.29
CA THR A 366 18.53 18.89 -23.28
C THR A 366 17.98 19.17 -24.68
N ARG A 367 16.88 18.51 -25.09
CA ARG A 367 16.22 18.81 -26.38
C ARG A 367 15.60 20.20 -26.40
N THR A 368 15.00 20.66 -25.30
CA THR A 368 14.42 22.01 -25.20
C THR A 368 15.50 23.09 -25.20
N SER A 369 16.66 22.82 -24.60
CA SER A 369 17.83 23.74 -24.62
C SER A 369 18.50 23.81 -26.00
N ALA A 370 18.57 22.68 -26.73
CA ALA A 370 19.13 22.67 -28.10
C ALA A 370 18.22 23.38 -29.10
N ALA A 371 16.87 23.21 -28.97
CA ALA A 371 15.90 23.90 -29.82
C ALA A 371 15.91 25.44 -29.62
N ARG A 372 16.25 25.95 -28.43
CA ARG A 372 16.38 27.37 -28.16
C ARG A 372 17.68 27.98 -28.68
N ARG A 373 18.74 27.17 -28.93
CA ARG A 373 20.03 27.66 -29.51
C ARG A 373 20.03 27.67 -31.04
N SER A 374 19.05 27.05 -31.70
CA SER A 374 18.93 27.08 -33.17
C SER A 374 18.00 28.18 -33.70
N ILE A 375 17.47 29.07 -32.85
CA ILE A 375 16.56 30.18 -33.21
C ILE A 375 17.20 31.54 -32.89
N LEU A 376 18.46 31.56 -32.45
CA LEU A 376 19.32 32.75 -32.36
C LEU A 376 20.46 32.62 -33.36
#